data_fbce3a77435451bd8995a4769afcfef2
#
_entry.id   fbce3a77435451bd8995a4769afcfef2
#
_cell.length_a   1.000
_cell.length_b   1.000
_cell.length_c   1.000
_cell.angle_alpha   90.00
_cell.angle_beta   90.00
_cell.angle_gamma   90.00
#
_symmetry.space_group_name_H-M   'P 1'
#
loop_
_entity.id
_entity.type
_entity.pdbx_description
1 polymer ?
#
loop_
_entity_poly.entity_id
_entity_poly.type
_entity_poly.pdbx_seq_one_letter_code
_entity_poly.pdbx_strand_id
1 'polypeptide(L)'
;MRPLWTAGKFIFCLLVSLIVPVARTTETTNASEELTGTLKKVHDAGTVVVGYRESSIPFSYLNSRGEPIGYSIDLGRAIVDGISNELDGQTLKIKFVPVTSESRIPAVVNGEIDLECGSTTNNTQRQKEVAFSPVMFVAGTKLLVKRESTIQSFRDLSGKTVVVTAGTTNEEAMQRLSDKFAIPMHLITGRDHAESYEQLATGKADAFAGDDVLLYGLIAENRTSENFKVVGEFLSYDPYGIMFRKDDAQLATVVQRVFQEMAQSRDLEYTYKRWFLSRLPSGETLNLPMSAQLEEIFRALGAPD
;
A
#
# COMPACT_ATOMS: atom_id res chain seq x y z
N MET A 1 -82.39 73.83 25.39
CA MET A 1 -81.98 73.30 26.68
C MET A 1 -80.97 72.17 26.46
N ARG A 2 -79.78 72.43 26.84
CA ARG A 2 -78.68 71.44 26.80
C ARG A 2 -78.46 70.88 28.16
N PRO A 3 -77.99 69.60 28.32
CA PRO A 3 -77.02 69.30 29.37
C PRO A 3 -75.71 68.77 28.84
N LEU A 4 -74.65 69.18 29.51
CA LEU A 4 -73.28 68.85 29.43
C LEU A 4 -73.05 67.40 29.86
N TRP A 5 -72.16 66.69 29.19
CA TRP A 5 -71.59 65.43 29.67
C TRP A 5 -70.05 65.47 29.64
N THR A 6 -69.50 65.30 30.79
CA THR A 6 -68.07 65.30 31.09
C THR A 6 -67.44 64.01 30.70
N ALA A 7 -66.34 64.13 29.96
CA ALA A 7 -65.51 62.98 29.54
C ALA A 7 -64.51 62.63 30.60
N GLY A 8 -64.62 61.39 31.17
CA GLY A 8 -63.61 60.79 31.99
C GLY A 8 -62.50 60.09 31.15
N LYS A 9 -61.26 60.55 31.32
CA LYS A 9 -60.08 59.89 30.71
C LYS A 9 -59.67 58.72 31.52
N PHE A 10 -59.81 57.48 30.99
CA PHE A 10 -59.16 56.28 31.48
C PHE A 10 -57.77 56.16 30.85
N ILE A 11 -56.73 56.22 31.66
CA ILE A 11 -55.36 55.94 31.26
C ILE A 11 -55.16 54.40 31.36
N PHE A 12 -55.02 53.79 30.24
CA PHE A 12 -54.69 52.35 30.12
C PHE A 12 -53.17 52.20 30.07
N CYS A 13 -52.54 51.77 31.20
CA CYS A 13 -51.13 51.43 31.23
C CYS A 13 -50.92 50.09 30.53
N LEU A 14 -50.35 50.11 29.31
CA LEU A 14 -49.89 48.92 28.60
C LEU A 14 -48.51 48.49 29.18
N LEU A 15 -48.50 47.46 29.95
CA LEU A 15 -47.28 46.76 30.35
C LEU A 15 -46.77 45.92 29.14
N VAL A 16 -45.79 46.45 28.41
CA VAL A 16 -45.07 45.69 27.41
C VAL A 16 -44.03 44.79 28.10
N SER A 17 -44.36 43.53 28.21
CA SER A 17 -43.39 42.50 28.65
C SER A 17 -42.37 42.23 27.55
N LEU A 18 -41.16 42.74 27.72
CA LEU A 18 -40.02 42.38 26.89
C LEU A 18 -39.63 40.92 27.15
N ILE A 19 -40.06 40.05 26.23
CA ILE A 19 -39.53 38.66 26.17
C ILE A 19 -38.16 38.75 25.47
N VAL A 20 -37.09 38.69 26.25
CA VAL A 20 -35.73 38.51 25.74
C VAL A 20 -35.57 37.05 25.32
N PRO A 21 -35.33 36.74 24.05
CA PRO A 21 -35.04 35.38 23.67
C PRO A 21 -33.66 35.00 24.26
N VAL A 22 -33.64 34.06 25.17
CA VAL A 22 -32.41 33.38 25.62
C VAL A 22 -31.92 32.56 24.42
N ALA A 23 -30.92 33.08 23.70
CA ALA A 23 -30.19 32.30 22.74
C ALA A 23 -29.50 31.13 23.46
N ARG A 24 -30.07 29.93 23.36
CA ARG A 24 -29.36 28.70 23.71
C ARG A 24 -28.22 28.57 22.70
N THR A 25 -27.01 28.92 23.10
CA THR A 25 -25.80 28.45 22.45
C THR A 25 -25.80 26.93 22.58
N THR A 26 -26.12 26.23 21.51
CA THR A 26 -25.78 24.82 21.36
C THR A 26 -24.26 24.78 21.32
N GLU A 27 -23.65 24.49 22.47
CA GLU A 27 -22.28 23.99 22.48
C GLU A 27 -22.29 22.70 21.67
N THR A 28 -21.77 22.77 20.45
CA THR A 28 -21.36 21.61 19.69
C THR A 28 -20.17 21.03 20.47
N THR A 29 -20.45 20.18 21.44
CA THR A 29 -19.45 19.28 21.97
C THR A 29 -18.97 18.46 20.77
N ASN A 30 -17.81 18.80 20.22
CA ASN A 30 -17.02 17.85 19.44
C ASN A 30 -16.71 16.69 20.40
N ALA A 31 -17.60 15.71 20.45
CA ALA A 31 -17.25 14.43 21.02
C ALA A 31 -16.10 13.92 20.17
N SER A 32 -14.90 13.90 20.73
CA SER A 32 -13.78 13.19 20.08
C SER A 32 -14.28 11.78 19.82
N GLU A 33 -14.27 11.38 18.56
CA GLU A 33 -14.71 10.04 18.18
C GLU A 33 -13.87 9.02 18.97
N GLU A 34 -14.52 8.08 19.63
CA GLU A 34 -13.82 7.09 20.47
C GLU A 34 -12.88 6.27 19.58
N LEU A 35 -11.60 6.19 19.97
CA LEU A 35 -10.61 5.42 19.25
C LEU A 35 -10.95 3.94 19.27
N THR A 36 -10.89 3.31 18.10
CA THR A 36 -11.19 1.89 17.89
C THR A 36 -10.08 1.21 17.11
N GLY A 37 -10.15 -0.11 16.97
CA GLY A 37 -9.27 -0.88 16.11
C GLY A 37 -7.78 -0.64 16.33
N THR A 38 -7.07 -0.45 15.26
CA THR A 38 -5.61 -0.22 15.27
C THR A 38 -5.24 1.12 15.90
N LEU A 39 -6.04 2.18 15.69
CA LEU A 39 -5.72 3.49 16.29
C LEU A 39 -5.73 3.42 17.82
N LYS A 40 -6.75 2.74 18.42
CA LYS A 40 -6.77 2.51 19.87
C LYS A 40 -5.57 1.71 20.35
N LYS A 41 -5.26 0.58 19.66
CA LYS A 41 -4.10 -0.27 19.99
C LYS A 41 -2.79 0.54 19.97
N VAL A 42 -2.60 1.35 18.94
CA VAL A 42 -1.38 2.15 18.73
C VAL A 42 -1.30 3.28 19.76
N HIS A 43 -2.42 3.96 20.05
CA HIS A 43 -2.50 4.98 21.10
C HIS A 43 -2.04 4.41 22.45
N ASP A 44 -2.59 3.27 22.85
CA ASP A 44 -2.29 2.65 24.15
C ASP A 44 -0.87 2.10 24.24
N ALA A 45 -0.32 1.58 23.11
CA ALA A 45 1.02 0.97 23.06
C ALA A 45 2.16 1.95 22.71
N GLY A 46 1.86 3.10 22.12
CA GLY A 46 2.87 4.03 21.57
C GLY A 46 3.71 3.43 20.45
N THR A 47 3.21 2.39 19.76
CA THR A 47 4.01 1.62 18.79
C THR A 47 3.11 1.12 17.66
N VAL A 48 3.59 1.31 16.42
CA VAL A 48 3.03 0.67 15.21
C VAL A 48 3.91 -0.48 14.81
N VAL A 49 3.33 -1.65 14.56
CA VAL A 49 4.05 -2.84 14.11
C VAL A 49 3.95 -2.95 12.59
N VAL A 50 5.09 -2.84 11.91
CA VAL A 50 5.17 -2.84 10.44
C VAL A 50 5.79 -4.14 9.96
N GLY A 51 5.04 -4.93 9.22
CA GLY A 51 5.52 -6.09 8.47
C GLY A 51 6.32 -5.65 7.25
N TYR A 52 7.52 -6.21 7.07
CA TYR A 52 8.39 -5.92 5.94
C TYR A 52 8.88 -7.18 5.25
N ARG A 53 9.33 -7.04 4.00
CA ARG A 53 9.94 -8.12 3.22
C ARG A 53 11.46 -7.95 3.19
N GLU A 54 12.18 -9.05 3.14
CA GLU A 54 13.65 -9.03 3.17
C GLU A 54 14.28 -8.93 1.77
N SER A 55 13.53 -9.22 0.71
CA SER A 55 14.06 -9.31 -0.67
C SER A 55 13.10 -8.83 -1.78
N SER A 56 12.16 -7.92 -1.49
CA SER A 56 11.23 -7.35 -2.48
C SER A 56 11.71 -5.98 -2.98
N ILE A 57 12.86 -5.95 -3.66
CA ILE A 57 13.51 -4.73 -4.16
C ILE A 57 12.69 -4.15 -5.33
N PRO A 58 12.40 -2.83 -5.36
CA PRO A 58 12.83 -1.76 -4.44
C PRO A 58 11.76 -1.43 -3.37
N PHE A 59 10.74 -2.26 -3.15
CA PHE A 59 9.60 -1.95 -2.27
C PHE A 59 9.91 -2.12 -0.80
N SER A 60 10.50 -3.26 -0.44
CA SER A 60 10.78 -3.65 0.94
C SER A 60 11.90 -4.67 0.96
N TYR A 61 13.04 -4.29 1.52
CA TYR A 61 14.22 -5.15 1.61
C TYR A 61 15.18 -4.64 2.68
N LEU A 62 16.21 -5.42 2.99
CA LEU A 62 17.23 -5.04 3.96
C LEU A 62 18.40 -4.34 3.28
N ASN A 63 18.82 -3.19 3.83
CA ASN A 63 20.06 -2.57 3.42
C ASN A 63 21.29 -3.34 3.99
N SER A 64 22.50 -2.88 3.68
CA SER A 64 23.75 -3.47 4.15
C SER A 64 23.93 -3.44 5.69
N ARG A 65 23.11 -2.69 6.41
CA ARG A 65 23.09 -2.62 7.89
C ARG A 65 22.01 -3.51 8.50
N GLY A 66 21.24 -4.23 7.68
CA GLY A 66 20.10 -5.03 8.12
C GLY A 66 18.88 -4.20 8.50
N GLU A 67 18.75 -2.97 7.99
CA GLU A 67 17.60 -2.10 8.24
C GLU A 67 16.57 -2.22 7.10
N PRO A 68 15.27 -2.33 7.40
CA PRO A 68 14.21 -2.32 6.39
C PRO A 68 14.14 -0.97 5.68
N ILE A 69 14.26 -1.00 4.35
CA ILE A 69 14.16 0.15 3.45
C ILE A 69 13.32 -0.21 2.22
N GLY A 70 12.91 0.79 1.47
CA GLY A 70 12.21 0.62 0.20
C GLY A 70 11.04 1.58 0.02
N TYR A 71 10.48 1.55 -1.18
CA TYR A 71 9.36 2.40 -1.56
C TYR A 71 8.15 2.23 -0.63
N SER A 72 7.76 0.99 -0.36
CA SER A 72 6.63 0.69 0.53
C SER A 72 6.94 1.01 1.99
N ILE A 73 8.21 0.93 2.39
CA ILE A 73 8.65 1.31 3.74
C ILE A 73 8.53 2.83 3.92
N ASP A 74 8.91 3.63 2.91
CA ASP A 74 8.76 5.09 2.97
C ASP A 74 7.27 5.49 3.03
N LEU A 75 6.40 4.86 2.22
CA LEU A 75 4.95 5.08 2.30
C LEU A 75 4.36 4.62 3.65
N GLY A 76 4.83 3.50 4.18
CA GLY A 76 4.45 3.03 5.51
C GLY A 76 4.82 4.01 6.62
N ARG A 77 5.99 4.66 6.54
CA ARG A 77 6.40 5.73 7.47
C ARG A 77 5.46 6.93 7.39
N ALA A 78 5.08 7.35 6.18
CA ALA A 78 4.11 8.43 6.00
C ALA A 78 2.74 8.08 6.63
N ILE A 79 2.29 6.82 6.52
CA ILE A 79 1.07 6.36 7.22
C ILE A 79 1.25 6.45 8.74
N VAL A 80 2.41 6.06 9.29
CA VAL A 80 2.68 6.17 10.73
C VAL A 80 2.67 7.62 11.19
N ASP A 81 3.22 8.55 10.40
CA ASP A 81 3.15 9.99 10.68
C ASP A 81 1.68 10.49 10.64
N GLY A 82 0.88 10.00 9.70
CA GLY A 82 -0.55 10.27 9.64
C GLY A 82 -1.32 9.73 10.84
N ILE A 83 -0.97 8.54 11.35
CA ILE A 83 -1.52 7.99 12.59
C ILE A 83 -1.12 8.87 13.79
N SER A 84 0.15 9.29 13.87
CA SER A 84 0.62 10.21 14.91
C SER A 84 -0.20 11.51 14.93
N ASN A 85 -0.45 12.10 13.76
CA ASN A 85 -1.27 13.31 13.64
C ASN A 85 -2.73 13.08 14.09
N GLU A 86 -3.30 11.92 13.79
CA GLU A 86 -4.65 11.55 14.25
C GLU A 86 -4.72 11.36 15.77
N LEU A 87 -3.59 11.02 16.40
CA LEU A 87 -3.43 10.84 17.84
C LEU A 87 -2.83 12.09 18.51
N ASP A 88 -3.25 13.29 18.11
CA ASP A 88 -2.85 14.59 18.67
C ASP A 88 -1.31 14.81 18.69
N GLY A 89 -0.59 14.25 17.72
CA GLY A 89 0.87 14.35 17.62
C GLY A 89 1.63 13.42 18.56
N GLN A 90 1.00 12.34 19.02
CA GLN A 90 1.68 11.34 19.86
C GLN A 90 2.92 10.78 19.14
N THR A 91 4.08 10.81 19.79
CA THR A 91 5.28 10.19 19.26
C THR A 91 5.15 8.66 19.23
N LEU A 92 5.21 8.09 18.05
CA LEU A 92 5.07 6.66 17.82
C LEU A 92 6.42 6.01 17.49
N LYS A 93 6.62 4.80 18.00
CA LYS A 93 7.74 3.93 17.61
C LYS A 93 7.29 2.99 16.49
N ILE A 94 8.18 2.70 15.55
CA ILE A 94 7.97 1.65 14.55
C ILE A 94 8.70 0.40 14.99
N LYS A 95 7.98 -0.70 15.11
CA LYS A 95 8.55 -2.04 15.30
C LYS A 95 8.45 -2.80 13.98
N PHE A 96 9.58 -3.13 13.37
CA PHE A 96 9.62 -3.93 12.16
C PHE A 96 9.58 -5.43 12.46
N VAL A 97 8.78 -6.18 11.68
CA VAL A 97 8.63 -7.64 11.77
C VAL A 97 8.78 -8.23 10.37
N PRO A 98 9.72 -9.17 10.13
CA PRO A 98 9.87 -9.80 8.83
C PRO A 98 8.67 -10.71 8.53
N VAL A 99 8.19 -10.64 7.28
CA VAL A 99 7.12 -11.50 6.76
C VAL A 99 7.47 -12.03 5.38
N THR A 100 7.00 -13.24 5.07
CA THR A 100 7.09 -13.85 3.74
C THR A 100 5.81 -13.55 2.94
N SER A 101 5.77 -13.95 1.66
CA SER A 101 4.53 -13.85 0.87
C SER A 101 3.40 -14.71 1.44
N GLU A 102 3.72 -15.83 2.10
CA GLU A 102 2.74 -16.72 2.73
C GLU A 102 2.28 -16.21 4.10
N SER A 103 3.18 -15.66 4.92
CA SER A 103 2.86 -15.28 6.31
C SER A 103 2.23 -13.88 6.44
N ARG A 104 2.37 -12.99 5.45
CA ARG A 104 1.95 -11.57 5.56
C ARG A 104 0.45 -11.39 5.78
N ILE A 105 -0.41 -12.13 5.06
CA ILE A 105 -1.88 -12.04 5.22
C ILE A 105 -2.30 -12.57 6.60
N PRO A 106 -1.91 -13.79 7.01
CA PRO A 106 -2.18 -14.26 8.38
C PRO A 106 -1.68 -13.28 9.46
N ALA A 107 -0.50 -12.70 9.32
CA ALA A 107 0.05 -11.76 10.30
C ALA A 107 -0.81 -10.48 10.47
N VAL A 108 -1.38 -9.95 9.37
CA VAL A 108 -2.34 -8.83 9.44
C VAL A 108 -3.66 -9.27 10.07
N VAL A 109 -4.22 -10.39 9.62
CA VAL A 109 -5.51 -10.91 10.12
C VAL A 109 -5.46 -11.18 11.62
N ASN A 110 -4.37 -11.76 12.10
CA ASN A 110 -4.16 -12.07 13.52
C ASN A 110 -3.77 -10.84 14.36
N GLY A 111 -3.51 -9.68 13.73
CA GLY A 111 -3.08 -8.46 14.43
C GLY A 111 -1.64 -8.51 14.97
N GLU A 112 -0.82 -9.41 14.44
CA GLU A 112 0.62 -9.50 14.74
C GLU A 112 1.38 -8.29 14.16
N ILE A 113 0.93 -7.78 13.01
CA ILE A 113 1.37 -6.55 12.39
C ILE A 113 0.16 -5.64 12.10
N ASP A 114 0.37 -4.33 12.14
CA ASP A 114 -0.65 -3.31 11.88
C ASP A 114 -0.69 -2.91 10.39
N LEU A 115 0.48 -2.80 9.77
CA LEU A 115 0.68 -2.49 8.35
C LEU A 115 1.60 -3.55 7.74
N GLU A 116 1.32 -3.98 6.51
CA GLU A 116 2.28 -4.74 5.70
C GLU A 116 2.78 -3.86 4.56
N CYS A 117 4.07 -3.54 4.61
CA CYS A 117 4.77 -2.66 3.67
C CYS A 117 5.68 -3.48 2.75
N GLY A 118 5.07 -4.24 1.85
CA GLY A 118 5.77 -5.08 0.88
C GLY A 118 5.39 -4.78 -0.57
N SER A 119 5.42 -5.81 -1.41
CA SER A 119 4.97 -5.83 -2.80
C SER A 119 3.70 -6.68 -2.90
N THR A 120 2.61 -6.24 -2.26
CA THR A 120 1.41 -7.06 -2.14
C THR A 120 0.35 -6.62 -3.14
N THR A 121 0.01 -7.54 -4.06
CA THR A 121 -1.07 -7.35 -5.02
C THR A 121 -2.41 -7.22 -4.32
N ASN A 122 -3.09 -6.09 -4.57
CA ASN A 122 -4.44 -5.82 -4.16
C ASN A 122 -5.41 -6.46 -5.16
N ASN A 123 -6.01 -7.59 -4.81
CA ASN A 123 -7.00 -8.28 -5.62
C ASN A 123 -8.25 -8.63 -4.81
N THR A 124 -9.34 -8.95 -5.51
CA THR A 124 -10.65 -9.24 -4.91
C THR A 124 -10.65 -10.44 -3.96
N GLN A 125 -9.73 -11.40 -4.14
CA GLN A 125 -9.63 -12.55 -3.23
C GLN A 125 -9.04 -12.10 -1.88
N ARG A 126 -7.93 -11.34 -1.90
CA ARG A 126 -7.27 -10.84 -0.70
C ARG A 126 -8.10 -9.80 0.05
N GLN A 127 -8.90 -8.99 -0.68
CA GLN A 127 -9.84 -8.03 -0.07
C GLN A 127 -10.95 -8.70 0.76
N LYS A 128 -11.13 -10.00 0.66
CA LYS A 128 -12.06 -10.73 1.55
C LYS A 128 -11.52 -10.85 2.97
N GLU A 129 -10.20 -10.79 3.14
CA GLU A 129 -9.50 -11.04 4.40
C GLU A 129 -8.84 -9.78 4.98
N VAL A 130 -8.34 -8.89 4.12
CA VAL A 130 -7.58 -7.69 4.50
C VAL A 130 -8.04 -6.47 3.71
N ALA A 131 -7.66 -5.28 4.19
CA ALA A 131 -7.85 -4.00 3.49
C ALA A 131 -6.52 -3.53 2.87
N PHE A 132 -6.63 -2.61 1.91
CA PHE A 132 -5.49 -2.06 1.18
C PHE A 132 -5.58 -0.54 1.10
N SER A 133 -4.42 0.10 1.06
CA SER A 133 -4.27 1.50 0.66
C SER A 133 -4.75 1.73 -0.78
N PRO A 134 -4.86 2.97 -1.24
CA PRO A 134 -4.84 3.27 -2.66
C PRO A 134 -3.69 2.56 -3.37
N VAL A 135 -3.86 2.30 -4.68
CA VAL A 135 -2.82 1.65 -5.49
C VAL A 135 -1.59 2.55 -5.54
N MET A 136 -0.45 1.99 -5.15
CA MET A 136 0.85 2.69 -5.10
C MET A 136 1.80 2.31 -6.23
N PHE A 137 1.55 1.18 -6.91
CA PHE A 137 2.33 0.68 -8.04
C PHE A 137 1.50 -0.29 -8.87
N VAL A 138 1.88 -0.49 -10.12
CA VAL A 138 1.28 -1.50 -11.01
C VAL A 138 2.38 -2.33 -11.62
N ALA A 139 2.36 -3.62 -11.35
CA ALA A 139 3.28 -4.62 -11.87
C ALA A 139 2.54 -5.69 -12.68
N GLY A 140 3.28 -6.63 -13.20
CA GLY A 140 2.73 -7.83 -13.80
C GLY A 140 3.78 -8.93 -13.97
N THR A 141 3.33 -10.16 -13.98
CA THR A 141 4.20 -11.33 -14.10
C THR A 141 4.95 -11.34 -15.44
N LYS A 142 6.27 -11.46 -15.36
CA LYS A 142 7.18 -11.73 -16.47
C LYS A 142 8.14 -12.86 -16.11
N LEU A 143 9.06 -13.18 -17.01
CA LEU A 143 10.04 -14.23 -16.84
C LEU A 143 11.46 -13.64 -16.75
N LEU A 144 12.19 -13.99 -15.71
CA LEU A 144 13.63 -13.80 -15.61
C LEU A 144 14.31 -15.08 -16.07
N VAL A 145 15.26 -14.93 -16.99
CA VAL A 145 16.04 -16.05 -17.54
C VAL A 145 17.52 -15.69 -17.63
N LYS A 146 18.38 -16.68 -17.73
CA LYS A 146 19.79 -16.43 -18.05
C LYS A 146 19.90 -15.77 -19.44
N ARG A 147 20.90 -14.92 -19.63
CA ARG A 147 21.05 -14.13 -20.87
C ARG A 147 21.15 -14.99 -22.12
N GLU A 148 21.83 -16.14 -22.03
CA GLU A 148 21.99 -17.13 -23.10
C GLU A 148 20.76 -18.01 -23.32
N SER A 149 19.73 -17.92 -22.46
CA SER A 149 18.52 -18.73 -22.59
C SER A 149 17.77 -18.43 -23.90
N THR A 150 17.25 -19.50 -24.50
CA THR A 150 16.37 -19.44 -25.69
C THR A 150 14.91 -19.11 -25.34
N ILE A 151 14.54 -19.12 -24.06
CA ILE A 151 13.20 -18.76 -23.59
C ILE A 151 12.99 -17.27 -23.87
N GLN A 152 11.92 -16.93 -24.62
CA GLN A 152 11.51 -15.58 -24.95
C GLN A 152 10.09 -15.26 -24.50
N SER A 153 9.29 -16.28 -24.23
CA SER A 153 7.88 -16.14 -23.88
C SER A 153 7.40 -17.30 -23.00
N PHE A 154 6.22 -17.15 -22.45
CA PHE A 154 5.52 -18.22 -21.73
C PHE A 154 5.40 -19.52 -22.56
N ARG A 155 5.27 -19.43 -23.89
CA ARG A 155 5.12 -20.58 -24.79
C ARG A 155 6.36 -21.48 -24.84
N ASP A 156 7.51 -20.95 -24.49
CA ASP A 156 8.80 -21.68 -24.52
C ASP A 156 9.04 -22.47 -23.23
N LEU A 157 8.10 -22.44 -22.29
CA LEU A 157 8.25 -23.07 -20.97
C LEU A 157 7.87 -24.57 -20.96
N SER A 158 7.42 -25.14 -22.09
CA SER A 158 7.08 -26.55 -22.18
C SER A 158 8.29 -27.44 -21.81
N GLY A 159 8.11 -28.30 -20.79
CA GLY A 159 9.16 -29.18 -20.27
C GLY A 159 10.27 -28.48 -19.46
N LYS A 160 10.11 -27.18 -19.16
CA LYS A 160 11.07 -26.40 -18.37
C LYS A 160 10.74 -26.41 -16.89
N THR A 161 11.76 -26.23 -16.09
CA THR A 161 11.61 -25.97 -14.65
C THR A 161 11.48 -24.48 -14.42
N VAL A 162 10.36 -24.05 -13.85
CA VAL A 162 10.07 -22.64 -13.57
C VAL A 162 9.94 -22.46 -12.06
N VAL A 163 10.76 -21.57 -11.48
CA VAL A 163 10.62 -21.20 -10.08
C VAL A 163 9.64 -20.03 -9.95
N VAL A 164 8.84 -20.07 -8.90
CA VAL A 164 7.97 -19.00 -8.43
C VAL A 164 8.19 -18.78 -6.94
N THR A 165 7.83 -17.62 -6.41
CA THR A 165 7.88 -17.40 -4.97
C THR A 165 6.57 -17.89 -4.35
N ALA A 166 6.63 -18.72 -3.33
CA ALA A 166 5.47 -19.30 -2.65
C ALA A 166 4.52 -18.22 -2.09
N GLY A 167 3.22 -18.42 -2.20
CA GLY A 167 2.19 -17.50 -1.71
C GLY A 167 2.02 -16.20 -2.52
N THR A 168 2.54 -16.18 -3.76
CA THR A 168 2.38 -15.04 -4.69
C THR A 168 1.28 -15.27 -5.71
N THR A 169 0.78 -14.17 -6.29
CA THR A 169 -0.12 -14.21 -7.46
C THR A 169 0.55 -14.78 -8.70
N ASN A 170 1.88 -14.69 -8.78
CA ASN A 170 2.67 -15.28 -9.88
C ASN A 170 2.61 -16.81 -9.86
N GLU A 171 2.70 -17.44 -8.68
CA GLU A 171 2.54 -18.89 -8.53
C GLU A 171 1.16 -19.34 -9.07
N GLU A 172 0.09 -18.69 -8.62
CA GLU A 172 -1.26 -18.97 -9.11
C GLU A 172 -1.44 -18.68 -10.61
N ALA A 173 -0.82 -17.60 -11.12
CA ALA A 173 -0.90 -17.24 -12.52
C ALA A 173 -0.20 -18.29 -13.40
N MET A 174 0.99 -18.74 -13.01
CA MET A 174 1.74 -19.74 -13.77
C MET A 174 1.02 -21.08 -13.80
N GLN A 175 0.43 -21.51 -12.67
CA GLN A 175 -0.38 -22.74 -12.64
C GLN A 175 -1.58 -22.62 -13.57
N ARG A 176 -2.37 -21.55 -13.46
CA ARG A 176 -3.55 -21.33 -14.32
C ARG A 176 -3.20 -21.29 -15.81
N LEU A 177 -2.09 -20.67 -16.17
CA LEU A 177 -1.65 -20.56 -17.56
C LEU A 177 -1.15 -21.91 -18.09
N SER A 178 -0.41 -22.67 -17.29
CA SER A 178 0.00 -24.03 -17.61
C SER A 178 -1.21 -24.90 -17.99
N ASP A 179 -2.21 -24.90 -17.13
CA ASP A 179 -3.44 -25.70 -17.33
C ASP A 179 -4.24 -25.20 -18.54
N LYS A 180 -4.46 -23.89 -18.64
CA LYS A 180 -5.27 -23.26 -19.70
C LYS A 180 -4.72 -23.48 -21.11
N PHE A 181 -3.39 -23.43 -21.26
CA PHE A 181 -2.75 -23.53 -22.59
C PHE A 181 -2.12 -24.89 -22.84
N ALA A 182 -2.27 -25.84 -21.92
CA ALA A 182 -1.66 -27.18 -21.97
C ALA A 182 -0.14 -27.11 -22.23
N ILE A 183 0.54 -26.19 -21.54
CA ILE A 183 2.00 -26.05 -21.55
C ILE A 183 2.56 -26.70 -20.28
N PRO A 184 2.96 -27.99 -20.33
CA PRO A 184 3.46 -28.68 -19.16
C PRO A 184 4.81 -28.08 -18.75
N MET A 185 4.90 -27.61 -17.52
CA MET A 185 6.12 -27.12 -16.91
C MET A 185 6.29 -27.66 -15.49
N HIS A 186 7.50 -27.68 -15.03
CA HIS A 186 7.85 -28.09 -13.68
C HIS A 186 7.89 -26.86 -12.78
N LEU A 187 6.82 -26.60 -12.01
CA LEU A 187 6.80 -25.51 -11.05
C LEU A 187 7.51 -25.96 -9.76
N ILE A 188 8.49 -25.16 -9.34
CA ILE A 188 9.14 -25.25 -8.03
C ILE A 188 9.00 -23.92 -7.32
N THR A 189 9.07 -23.91 -5.99
CA THR A 189 8.90 -22.72 -5.18
C THR A 189 10.17 -22.32 -4.45
N GLY A 190 10.40 -21.01 -4.32
CA GLY A 190 11.31 -20.41 -3.35
C GLY A 190 10.51 -19.78 -2.21
N ARG A 191 11.04 -19.78 -1.01
CA ARG A 191 10.42 -19.17 0.18
C ARG A 191 10.21 -17.66 0.01
N ASP A 192 11.16 -17.00 -0.64
CA ASP A 192 11.17 -15.57 -0.92
C ASP A 192 11.80 -15.27 -2.30
N HIS A 193 11.83 -14.00 -2.69
CA HIS A 193 12.34 -13.62 -4.01
C HIS A 193 13.85 -13.87 -4.16
N ALA A 194 14.63 -13.76 -3.08
CA ALA A 194 16.07 -14.03 -3.11
C ALA A 194 16.34 -15.53 -3.35
N GLU A 195 15.63 -16.42 -2.67
CA GLU A 195 15.77 -17.87 -2.87
C GLU A 195 15.30 -18.27 -4.28
N SER A 196 14.18 -17.70 -4.76
CA SER A 196 13.70 -17.95 -6.13
C SER A 196 14.75 -17.52 -7.18
N TYR A 197 15.38 -16.36 -6.97
CA TYR A 197 16.46 -15.87 -7.81
C TYR A 197 17.69 -16.81 -7.75
N GLU A 198 18.07 -17.26 -6.56
CA GLU A 198 19.21 -18.18 -6.37
C GLU A 198 18.98 -19.51 -7.10
N GLN A 199 17.75 -20.05 -7.06
CA GLN A 199 17.43 -21.28 -7.79
C GLN A 199 17.60 -21.13 -9.31
N LEU A 200 17.25 -19.98 -9.88
CA LEU A 200 17.55 -19.66 -11.28
C LEU A 200 19.06 -19.48 -11.50
N ALA A 201 19.73 -18.70 -10.66
CA ALA A 201 21.15 -18.39 -10.81
C ALA A 201 22.03 -19.66 -10.76
N THR A 202 21.71 -20.59 -9.88
CA THR A 202 22.42 -21.87 -9.73
C THR A 202 22.01 -22.92 -10.78
N GLY A 203 21.03 -22.64 -11.63
CA GLY A 203 20.56 -23.55 -12.68
C GLY A 203 19.64 -24.66 -12.19
N LYS A 204 19.06 -24.54 -10.99
CA LYS A 204 17.98 -25.41 -10.51
C LYS A 204 16.66 -25.14 -11.23
N ALA A 205 16.50 -23.94 -11.79
CA ALA A 205 15.39 -23.56 -12.64
C ALA A 205 15.88 -22.97 -13.97
N ASP A 206 15.09 -23.11 -15.03
CA ASP A 206 15.32 -22.53 -16.34
C ASP A 206 14.82 -21.09 -16.43
N ALA A 207 13.77 -20.77 -15.67
CA ALA A 207 13.16 -19.43 -15.58
C ALA A 207 12.65 -19.16 -14.16
N PHE A 208 12.58 -17.86 -13.79
CA PHE A 208 11.89 -17.39 -12.61
C PHE A 208 10.72 -16.51 -13.06
N ALA A 209 9.48 -16.91 -12.74
CA ALA A 209 8.29 -16.13 -13.01
C ALA A 209 7.94 -15.27 -11.79
N GLY A 210 7.97 -13.96 -11.96
CA GLY A 210 7.72 -12.96 -10.92
C GLY A 210 7.28 -11.63 -11.51
N ASP A 211 6.93 -10.69 -10.65
CA ASP A 211 6.57 -9.34 -11.09
C ASP A 211 7.77 -8.63 -11.69
N ASP A 212 7.60 -8.06 -12.87
CA ASP A 212 8.66 -7.47 -13.69
C ASP A 212 9.58 -6.54 -12.90
N VAL A 213 9.02 -5.65 -12.12
CA VAL A 213 9.76 -4.68 -11.29
C VAL A 213 10.63 -5.37 -10.24
N LEU A 214 10.15 -6.47 -9.64
CA LEU A 214 10.93 -7.25 -8.66
C LEU A 214 12.07 -8.00 -9.35
N LEU A 215 11.84 -8.52 -10.56
CA LEU A 215 12.89 -9.15 -11.35
C LEU A 215 13.99 -8.15 -11.71
N TYR A 216 13.64 -6.94 -12.13
CA TYR A 216 14.62 -5.86 -12.35
C TYR A 216 15.33 -5.45 -11.07
N GLY A 217 14.60 -5.39 -9.94
CA GLY A 217 15.15 -5.10 -8.62
C GLY A 217 16.22 -6.11 -8.20
N LEU A 218 15.96 -7.40 -8.40
CA LEU A 218 16.91 -8.48 -8.10
C LEU A 218 18.16 -8.44 -8.98
N ILE A 219 18.00 -8.15 -10.28
CA ILE A 219 19.13 -7.95 -11.21
C ILE A 219 20.01 -6.79 -10.73
N ALA A 220 19.39 -5.66 -10.35
CA ALA A 220 20.11 -4.47 -9.92
C ALA A 220 20.83 -4.70 -8.58
N GLU A 221 20.15 -5.29 -7.59
CA GLU A 221 20.75 -5.55 -6.28
C GLU A 221 21.95 -6.50 -6.39
N ASN A 222 21.83 -7.54 -7.20
CA ASN A 222 22.91 -8.52 -7.40
C ASN A 222 23.95 -8.09 -8.47
N ARG A 223 23.74 -6.94 -9.14
CA ARG A 223 24.61 -6.44 -10.22
C ARG A 223 24.86 -7.46 -11.33
N THR A 224 23.79 -8.11 -11.78
CA THR A 224 23.84 -9.24 -12.70
C THR A 224 23.18 -8.96 -14.06
N SER A 225 23.12 -7.70 -14.46
CA SER A 225 22.55 -7.28 -15.76
C SER A 225 23.18 -7.96 -16.97
N GLU A 226 24.46 -8.33 -16.88
CA GLU A 226 25.15 -9.07 -17.95
C GLU A 226 24.78 -10.57 -17.98
N ASN A 227 24.24 -11.11 -16.89
CA ASN A 227 23.99 -12.54 -16.77
C ASN A 227 22.52 -12.91 -17.00
N PHE A 228 21.60 -11.96 -16.78
CA PHE A 228 20.15 -12.21 -16.80
C PHE A 228 19.42 -11.19 -17.68
N LYS A 229 18.24 -11.58 -18.13
CA LYS A 229 17.29 -10.71 -18.85
C LYS A 229 15.85 -11.02 -18.43
N VAL A 230 15.00 -10.01 -18.42
CA VAL A 230 13.54 -10.16 -18.28
C VAL A 230 12.96 -10.26 -19.68
N VAL A 231 12.10 -11.27 -19.90
CA VAL A 231 11.53 -11.57 -21.22
C VAL A 231 10.03 -11.82 -21.14
N GLY A 232 9.38 -11.85 -22.28
CA GLY A 232 7.98 -12.18 -22.45
C GLY A 232 7.03 -11.00 -22.27
N GLU A 233 5.78 -11.26 -22.61
CA GLU A 233 4.64 -10.41 -22.38
C GLU A 233 4.26 -10.38 -20.89
N PHE A 234 3.41 -9.43 -20.48
CA PHE A 234 2.79 -9.45 -19.17
C PHE A 234 1.78 -10.59 -19.09
N LEU A 235 1.94 -11.47 -18.10
CA LEU A 235 1.10 -12.64 -17.86
C LEU A 235 0.01 -12.38 -16.83
N SER A 236 0.09 -11.27 -16.11
CA SER A 236 -0.89 -10.82 -15.12
C SER A 236 -0.90 -9.30 -15.01
N TYR A 237 -1.86 -8.79 -14.22
CA TYR A 237 -1.98 -7.40 -13.81
C TYR A 237 -2.05 -7.36 -12.28
N ASP A 238 -1.04 -6.75 -11.66
CA ASP A 238 -0.82 -6.80 -10.23
C ASP A 238 -0.69 -5.39 -9.63
N PRO A 239 -1.82 -4.72 -9.28
CA PRO A 239 -1.78 -3.46 -8.57
C PRO A 239 -1.37 -3.68 -7.11
N TYR A 240 -0.37 -2.93 -6.62
CA TYR A 240 0.12 -3.05 -5.25
C TYR A 240 -0.51 -2.02 -4.31
N GLY A 241 -0.69 -2.40 -3.05
CA GLY A 241 -1.08 -1.53 -1.95
C GLY A 241 -0.45 -1.95 -0.63
N ILE A 242 -0.36 -1.00 0.31
CA ILE A 242 -0.06 -1.27 1.71
C ILE A 242 -1.26 -2.01 2.30
N MET A 243 -1.01 -3.14 2.96
CA MET A 243 -2.07 -3.98 3.50
C MET A 243 -2.24 -3.74 5.00
N PHE A 244 -3.47 -3.74 5.46
CA PHE A 244 -3.81 -3.56 6.86
C PHE A 244 -5.10 -4.33 7.21
N ARG A 245 -5.50 -4.30 8.49
CA ARG A 245 -6.63 -5.06 8.98
C ARG A 245 -7.93 -4.66 8.28
N LYS A 246 -8.71 -5.64 7.86
CA LYS A 246 -10.06 -5.44 7.32
C LYS A 246 -11.00 -4.89 8.41
N ASP A 247 -12.01 -4.12 7.96
CA ASP A 247 -13.04 -3.54 8.81
C ASP A 247 -12.53 -2.55 9.87
N ASP A 248 -11.31 -2.03 9.72
CA ASP A 248 -10.72 -0.97 10.53
C ASP A 248 -10.97 0.41 9.86
N ALA A 249 -12.17 0.94 10.05
CA ALA A 249 -12.63 2.14 9.35
C ALA A 249 -11.80 3.38 9.69
N GLN A 250 -11.38 3.55 10.94
CA GLN A 250 -10.59 4.69 11.37
C GLN A 250 -9.20 4.65 10.72
N LEU A 251 -8.51 3.51 10.75
CA LEU A 251 -7.24 3.35 10.07
C LEU A 251 -7.38 3.53 8.55
N ALA A 252 -8.44 2.99 7.94
CA ALA A 252 -8.68 3.15 6.50
C ALA A 252 -8.83 4.63 6.12
N THR A 253 -9.51 5.43 6.94
CA THR A 253 -9.65 6.88 6.75
C THR A 253 -8.29 7.58 6.81
N VAL A 254 -7.45 7.25 7.80
CA VAL A 254 -6.09 7.81 7.92
C VAL A 254 -5.24 7.45 6.70
N VAL A 255 -5.23 6.18 6.32
CA VAL A 255 -4.46 5.69 5.15
C VAL A 255 -4.89 6.41 3.86
N GLN A 256 -6.20 6.53 3.63
CA GLN A 256 -6.73 7.22 2.45
C GLN A 256 -6.32 8.69 2.42
N ARG A 257 -6.44 9.39 3.55
CA ARG A 257 -6.06 10.80 3.70
C ARG A 257 -4.57 11.01 3.43
N VAL A 258 -3.71 10.19 4.02
CA VAL A 258 -2.25 10.27 3.81
C VAL A 258 -1.89 10.15 2.34
N PHE A 259 -2.48 9.20 1.63
CA PHE A 259 -2.22 9.04 0.19
C PHE A 259 -2.72 10.25 -0.63
N GLN A 260 -3.86 10.83 -0.26
CA GLN A 260 -4.37 12.06 -0.90
C GLN A 260 -3.45 13.26 -0.64
N GLU A 261 -3.01 13.45 0.61
CA GLU A 261 -2.07 14.51 0.99
C GLU A 261 -0.74 14.37 0.25
N MET A 262 -0.18 13.14 0.20
CA MET A 262 1.05 12.85 -0.56
C MET A 262 0.88 13.05 -2.08
N ALA A 263 -0.30 12.77 -2.63
CA ALA A 263 -0.58 13.05 -4.03
C ALA A 263 -0.61 14.56 -4.30
N GLN A 264 -1.33 15.32 -3.47
CA GLN A 264 -1.47 16.78 -3.60
C GLN A 264 -0.12 17.51 -3.42
N SER A 265 0.72 17.05 -2.50
CA SER A 265 2.07 17.59 -2.27
C SER A 265 3.12 17.11 -3.28
N ARG A 266 2.79 16.17 -4.18
CA ARG A 266 3.69 15.45 -5.08
C ARG A 266 4.68 14.51 -4.38
N ASP A 267 4.50 14.21 -3.10
CA ASP A 267 5.39 13.31 -2.36
C ASP A 267 5.32 11.86 -2.87
N LEU A 268 4.16 11.42 -3.42
CA LEU A 268 4.08 10.14 -4.14
C LEU A 268 5.03 10.10 -5.33
N GLU A 269 5.06 11.16 -6.15
CA GLU A 269 5.96 11.25 -7.31
C GLU A 269 7.43 11.32 -6.87
N TYR A 270 7.77 12.10 -5.84
CA TYR A 270 9.14 12.21 -5.32
C TYR A 270 9.62 10.86 -4.77
N THR A 271 8.77 10.16 -4.01
CA THR A 271 9.08 8.84 -3.48
C THR A 271 9.24 7.83 -4.62
N TYR A 272 8.38 7.88 -5.65
CA TYR A 272 8.54 7.08 -6.86
C TYR A 272 9.89 7.35 -7.56
N LYS A 273 10.20 8.62 -7.85
CA LYS A 273 11.46 9.01 -8.52
C LYS A 273 12.68 8.55 -7.74
N ARG A 274 12.64 8.62 -6.41
CA ARG A 274 13.72 8.17 -5.53
C ARG A 274 14.03 6.69 -5.73
N TRP A 275 13.02 5.82 -5.81
CA TRP A 275 13.20 4.38 -5.82
C TRP A 275 13.29 3.76 -7.21
N PHE A 276 12.70 4.38 -8.22
CA PHE A 276 12.62 3.80 -9.56
C PHE A 276 13.47 4.52 -10.62
N LEU A 277 13.84 5.78 -10.38
CA LEU A 277 14.61 6.58 -11.34
C LEU A 277 15.97 7.04 -10.80
N SER A 278 16.19 7.00 -9.48
CA SER A 278 17.47 7.37 -8.87
C SER A 278 18.29 6.11 -8.55
N ARG A 279 19.54 6.32 -8.08
CA ARG A 279 20.40 5.22 -7.67
C ARG A 279 19.88 4.56 -6.39
N LEU A 280 19.74 3.25 -6.44
CA LEU A 280 19.49 2.43 -5.24
C LEU A 280 20.72 2.42 -4.31
N PRO A 281 20.58 2.01 -3.05
CA PRO A 281 21.71 1.82 -2.14
C PRO A 281 22.80 0.87 -2.67
N SER A 282 22.45 -0.08 -3.56
CA SER A 282 23.39 -0.93 -4.29
C SER A 282 24.29 -0.18 -5.28
N GLY A 283 23.92 1.07 -5.63
CA GLY A 283 24.58 1.91 -6.64
C GLY A 283 24.02 1.78 -8.05
N GLU A 284 23.14 0.80 -8.28
CA GLU A 284 22.46 0.58 -9.56
C GLU A 284 21.19 1.42 -9.69
N THR A 285 20.67 1.53 -10.90
CA THR A 285 19.41 2.24 -11.21
C THR A 285 18.46 1.30 -11.94
N LEU A 286 17.17 1.39 -11.63
CA LEU A 286 16.15 0.62 -12.33
C LEU A 286 15.75 1.28 -13.65
N ASN A 287 15.79 2.62 -13.72
CA ASN A 287 15.35 3.41 -14.87
C ASN A 287 13.92 3.05 -15.34
N LEU A 288 13.02 2.85 -14.39
CA LEU A 288 11.61 2.50 -14.63
C LEU A 288 10.75 3.77 -14.51
N PRO A 289 10.36 4.40 -15.63
CA PRO A 289 9.45 5.54 -15.59
C PRO A 289 8.07 5.10 -15.10
N MET A 290 7.35 6.04 -14.49
CA MET A 290 5.97 5.80 -14.07
C MET A 290 5.12 5.46 -15.30
N SER A 291 4.24 4.46 -15.18
CA SER A 291 3.30 4.14 -16.25
C SER A 291 2.18 5.19 -16.29
N ALA A 292 1.65 5.47 -17.49
CA ALA A 292 0.52 6.38 -17.65
C ALA A 292 -0.67 5.99 -16.76
N GLN A 293 -0.88 4.71 -16.54
CA GLN A 293 -1.93 4.22 -15.64
C GLN A 293 -1.68 4.62 -14.19
N LEU A 294 -0.44 4.52 -13.70
CA LEU A 294 -0.12 4.92 -12.33
C LEU A 294 -0.20 6.44 -12.17
N GLU A 295 0.19 7.22 -13.19
CA GLU A 295 0.01 8.67 -13.22
C GLU A 295 -1.47 9.05 -13.10
N GLU A 296 -2.37 8.37 -13.83
CA GLU A 296 -3.81 8.59 -13.72
C GLU A 296 -4.35 8.26 -12.31
N ILE A 297 -3.85 7.19 -11.69
CA ILE A 297 -4.21 6.83 -10.31
C ILE A 297 -3.79 7.95 -9.35
N PHE A 298 -2.57 8.49 -9.48
CA PHE A 298 -2.10 9.58 -8.62
C PHE A 298 -2.87 10.88 -8.86
N ARG A 299 -3.24 11.20 -10.12
CA ARG A 299 -4.14 12.33 -10.41
C ARG A 299 -5.52 12.15 -9.79
N ALA A 300 -6.08 10.95 -9.83
CA ALA A 300 -7.36 10.65 -9.17
C ALA A 300 -7.30 10.78 -7.63
N LEU A 301 -6.14 10.66 -7.02
CA LEU A 301 -5.90 10.93 -5.60
C LEU A 301 -5.70 12.42 -5.31
N GLY A 302 -5.52 13.25 -6.33
CA GLY A 302 -5.37 14.71 -6.20
C GLY A 302 -4.00 15.26 -6.59
N ALA A 303 -3.14 14.46 -7.25
CA ALA A 303 -1.87 14.98 -7.78
C ALA A 303 -2.16 16.06 -8.83
N PRO A 304 -1.48 17.21 -8.78
CA PRO A 304 -1.62 18.26 -9.79
C PRO A 304 -1.03 17.82 -11.12
N ASP A 305 -1.55 18.39 -12.23
CA ASP A 305 -1.11 18.17 -13.60
C ASP A 305 0.36 18.56 -13.81
#